data_8e3b7372fda45420cfc314ae2c74be4f
#
_entry.id   8e3b7372fda45420cfc314ae2c74be4f
#
_cell.length_a   1.000
_cell.length_b   1.000
_cell.length_c   1.000
_cell.angle_alpha   90.00
_cell.angle_beta   90.00
_cell.angle_gamma   90.00
#
_symmetry.space_group_name_H-M   'P 1'
#
loop_
_entity.id
_entity.type
_entity.pdbx_description
1 polymer ?
#
loop_
_entity_poly.entity_id
_entity_poly.type
_entity_poly.pdbx_seq_one_letter_code
_entity_poly.pdbx_strand_id
1 'polypeptide(L)'
;MRHDRKSTFVVRMWALRNVFLLWLVRPRIVEVNDRRCEMIVPLNWRTRRRDIHAMYLGTLCMGADIAGGLIAFQIMTRSKEPMSFVFKDIRGEFFKRAEDDVHFACEDGPLIQQMVARALASGEREEALVRVVARVPKKLGHEPVAQFELTLSVKRRT
;
A
#
# COMPACT_ATOMS: atom_id res chain seq x y z
N MET A 1 -13.68 -12.89 -7.76
CA MET A 1 -12.95 -11.60 -7.72
C MET A 1 -11.73 -11.70 -8.64
N ARG A 2 -11.69 -10.88 -9.70
CA ARG A 2 -10.56 -10.90 -10.66
C ARG A 2 -9.38 -10.17 -10.01
N HIS A 3 -8.31 -10.90 -9.71
CA HIS A 3 -7.04 -10.28 -9.31
C HIS A 3 -6.27 -9.84 -10.56
N ASP A 4 -5.67 -8.67 -10.51
CA ASP A 4 -4.70 -8.26 -11.52
C ASP A 4 -3.40 -9.07 -11.35
N ARG A 5 -3.32 -10.16 -12.13
CA ARG A 5 -2.21 -11.12 -12.06
C ARG A 5 -0.88 -10.50 -12.50
N LYS A 6 -0.92 -9.55 -13.47
CA LYS A 6 0.29 -8.89 -13.98
C LYS A 6 0.88 -7.96 -12.92
N SER A 7 0.07 -7.05 -12.38
CA SER A 7 0.51 -6.15 -11.31
C SER A 7 0.93 -6.91 -10.06
N THR A 8 0.22 -7.98 -9.68
CA THR A 8 0.61 -8.85 -8.57
C THR A 8 2.00 -9.48 -8.79
N PHE A 9 2.29 -9.99 -9.99
CA PHE A 9 3.59 -10.57 -10.30
C PHE A 9 4.70 -9.53 -10.24
N VAL A 10 4.50 -8.36 -10.86
CA VAL A 10 5.48 -7.26 -10.87
C VAL A 10 5.80 -6.79 -9.46
N VAL A 11 4.78 -6.55 -8.63
CA VAL A 11 4.95 -6.12 -7.23
C VAL A 11 5.71 -7.17 -6.41
N ARG A 12 5.38 -8.45 -6.56
CA ARG A 12 6.07 -9.53 -5.85
C ARG A 12 7.53 -9.70 -6.27
N MET A 13 7.83 -9.57 -7.57
CA MET A 13 9.21 -9.67 -8.06
C MET A 13 10.05 -8.47 -7.63
N TRP A 14 9.46 -7.27 -7.69
CA TRP A 14 10.09 -6.07 -7.15
C TRP A 14 10.38 -6.21 -5.64
N ALA A 15 9.40 -6.68 -4.88
CA ALA A 15 9.51 -6.90 -3.44
C ALA A 15 10.59 -7.94 -3.11
N LEU A 16 10.63 -9.07 -3.82
CA LEU A 16 11.65 -10.09 -3.63
C LEU A 16 13.07 -9.53 -3.78
N ARG A 17 13.26 -8.61 -4.73
CA ARG A 17 14.56 -8.01 -5.00
C ARG A 17 14.92 -6.88 -4.05
N ASN A 18 13.95 -6.07 -3.61
CA ASN A 18 14.20 -4.83 -2.88
C ASN A 18 13.80 -4.90 -1.41
N VAL A 19 12.71 -5.60 -1.07
CA VAL A 19 12.20 -5.70 0.30
C VAL A 19 11.58 -7.09 0.53
N PHE A 20 12.40 -8.04 0.92
CA PHE A 20 12.00 -9.44 1.06
C PHE A 20 10.77 -9.65 1.97
N LEU A 21 10.62 -8.85 3.03
CA LEU A 21 9.45 -8.92 3.93
C LEU A 21 8.13 -8.68 3.20
N LEU A 22 8.09 -7.76 2.23
CA LEU A 22 6.90 -7.50 1.43
C LEU A 22 6.56 -8.68 0.50
N TRP A 23 7.59 -9.37 -0.02
CA TRP A 23 7.38 -10.61 -0.78
C TRP A 23 6.81 -11.72 0.10
N LEU A 24 7.27 -11.83 1.34
CA LEU A 24 6.86 -12.86 2.30
C LEU A 24 5.37 -12.80 2.64
N VAL A 25 4.78 -11.61 2.73
CA VAL A 25 3.33 -11.43 3.02
C VAL A 25 2.44 -11.76 1.82
N ARG A 26 3.02 -11.95 0.64
CA ARG A 26 2.33 -12.35 -0.60
C ARG A 26 1.13 -11.48 -0.95
N PRO A 27 1.32 -10.17 -1.15
CA PRO A 27 0.24 -9.28 -1.54
C PRO A 27 -0.37 -9.72 -2.88
N ARG A 28 -1.68 -9.52 -3.02
CA ARG A 28 -2.43 -9.74 -4.25
C ARG A 28 -3.07 -8.44 -4.67
N ILE A 29 -2.71 -7.90 -5.82
CA ILE A 29 -3.29 -6.68 -6.33
C ILE A 29 -4.67 -7.00 -6.93
N VAL A 30 -5.69 -6.30 -6.47
CA VAL A 30 -7.04 -6.37 -7.01
C VAL A 30 -7.17 -5.35 -8.14
N GLU A 31 -6.81 -4.11 -7.85
CA GLU A 31 -6.84 -3.00 -8.77
C GLU A 31 -5.74 -1.99 -8.42
N VAL A 32 -5.07 -1.46 -9.42
CA VAL A 32 -4.21 -0.30 -9.30
C VAL A 32 -4.32 0.54 -10.54
N ASN A 33 -4.67 1.80 -10.35
CA ASN A 33 -4.74 2.82 -11.39
C ASN A 33 -4.35 4.18 -10.80
N ASP A 34 -4.46 5.24 -11.62
CA ASP A 34 -4.04 6.57 -11.22
C ASP A 34 -4.95 7.22 -10.15
N ARG A 35 -6.09 6.60 -9.82
CA ARG A 35 -7.05 7.12 -8.83
C ARG A 35 -7.03 6.34 -7.53
N ARG A 36 -6.90 5.00 -7.63
CA ARG A 36 -7.01 4.13 -6.46
C ARG A 36 -6.10 2.91 -6.56
N CYS A 37 -5.77 2.38 -5.42
CA CYS A 37 -5.17 1.06 -5.28
C CYS A 37 -6.01 0.23 -4.31
N GLU A 38 -6.32 -1.01 -4.70
CA GLU A 38 -6.88 -2.00 -3.81
C GLU A 38 -6.04 -3.28 -3.88
N MET A 39 -5.67 -3.80 -2.71
CA MET A 39 -4.88 -5.01 -2.61
C MET A 39 -5.30 -5.86 -1.41
N ILE A 40 -4.95 -7.14 -1.45
CA ILE A 40 -5.25 -8.11 -0.39
C ILE A 40 -3.95 -8.66 0.18
N VAL A 41 -3.86 -8.70 1.50
CA VAL A 41 -2.88 -9.54 2.21
C VAL A 41 -3.63 -10.74 2.79
N PRO A 42 -3.26 -11.97 2.40
CA PRO A 42 -3.93 -13.17 2.89
C PRO A 42 -3.58 -13.46 4.35
N LEU A 43 -4.58 -13.85 5.14
CA LEU A 43 -4.36 -14.34 6.49
C LEU A 43 -3.91 -15.80 6.46
N ASN A 44 -2.67 -16.04 6.83
CA ASN A 44 -2.10 -17.38 6.87
C ASN A 44 -1.03 -17.50 7.97
N TRP A 45 -0.31 -18.61 8.03
CA TRP A 45 0.70 -18.89 9.07
C TRP A 45 1.84 -17.85 9.12
N ARG A 46 2.11 -17.10 8.03
CA ARG A 46 3.15 -16.06 7.95
C ARG A 46 2.68 -14.70 8.45
N THR A 47 1.37 -14.44 8.36
CA THR A 47 0.78 -13.11 8.55
C THR A 47 -0.07 -12.99 9.82
N ARG A 48 -0.40 -14.12 10.46
CA ARG A 48 -1.23 -14.14 11.67
C ARG A 48 -0.43 -14.30 12.95
N ARG A 49 -0.96 -13.74 14.00
CA ARG A 49 -0.62 -14.11 15.37
C ARG A 49 -1.38 -15.39 15.75
N ARG A 50 -0.69 -16.38 16.29
CA ARG A 50 -1.29 -17.69 16.62
C ARG A 50 -2.19 -17.64 17.84
N ASP A 51 -1.86 -16.79 18.82
CA ASP A 51 -2.56 -16.63 20.08
C ASP A 51 -3.98 -16.03 19.94
N ILE A 52 -4.18 -15.13 18.98
CA ILE A 52 -5.47 -14.44 18.76
C ILE A 52 -6.10 -14.74 17.39
N HIS A 53 -5.46 -15.57 16.58
CA HIS A 53 -5.90 -15.95 15.23
C HIS A 53 -6.21 -14.77 14.27
N ALA A 54 -5.61 -13.61 14.52
CA ALA A 54 -5.79 -12.40 13.74
C ALA A 54 -4.47 -11.96 13.06
N MET A 55 -4.57 -11.10 12.05
CA MET A 55 -3.40 -10.57 11.35
C MET A 55 -2.51 -9.79 12.32
N TYR A 56 -1.21 -10.01 12.21
CA TYR A 56 -0.19 -9.32 13.01
C TYR A 56 -0.14 -7.83 12.65
N LEU A 57 0.03 -6.98 13.67
CA LEU A 57 0.13 -5.52 13.54
C LEU A 57 1.12 -5.08 12.46
N GLY A 58 2.33 -5.66 12.49
CA GLY A 58 3.36 -5.34 11.49
C GLY A 58 2.93 -5.67 10.06
N THR A 59 2.15 -6.76 9.87
CA THR A 59 1.60 -7.13 8.57
C THR A 59 0.53 -6.14 8.11
N LEU A 60 -0.29 -5.62 9.03
CA LEU A 60 -1.27 -4.57 8.72
C LEU A 60 -0.56 -3.28 8.28
N CYS A 61 0.54 -2.90 8.96
CA CYS A 61 1.37 -1.75 8.55
C CYS A 61 2.02 -1.97 7.17
N MET A 62 2.53 -3.19 6.89
CA MET A 62 3.07 -3.54 5.56
C MET A 62 2.01 -3.45 4.46
N GLY A 63 0.78 -3.87 4.74
CA GLY A 63 -0.33 -3.73 3.81
C GLY A 63 -0.66 -2.26 3.50
N ALA A 64 -0.63 -1.40 4.51
CA ALA A 64 -0.82 0.04 4.36
C ALA A 64 0.31 0.69 3.57
N ASP A 65 1.56 0.32 3.84
CA ASP A 65 2.75 0.77 3.10
C ASP A 65 2.64 0.44 1.60
N ILE A 66 2.33 -0.80 1.26
CA ILE A 66 2.17 -1.21 -0.14
C ILE A 66 1.01 -0.45 -0.81
N ALA A 67 -0.17 -0.42 -0.19
CA ALA A 67 -1.35 0.20 -0.78
C ALA A 67 -1.18 1.72 -0.96
N GLY A 68 -0.56 2.40 0.00
CA GLY A 68 -0.29 3.83 -0.06
C GLY A 68 0.83 4.21 -1.03
N GLY A 69 1.82 3.33 -1.22
CA GLY A 69 2.98 3.60 -2.08
C GLY A 69 2.82 3.16 -3.54
N LEU A 70 1.94 2.20 -3.82
CA LEU A 70 1.87 1.56 -5.14
C LEU A 70 1.41 2.51 -6.26
N ILE A 71 0.53 3.46 -5.96
CA ILE A 71 0.10 4.49 -6.93
C ILE A 71 1.29 5.37 -7.33
N ALA A 72 2.03 5.89 -6.35
CA ALA A 72 3.23 6.69 -6.60
C ALA A 72 4.27 5.90 -7.40
N PHE A 73 4.52 4.65 -7.02
CA PHE A 73 5.44 3.75 -7.73
C PHE A 73 5.03 3.58 -9.21
N GLN A 74 3.74 3.39 -9.49
CA GLN A 74 3.22 3.23 -10.84
C GLN A 74 3.40 4.52 -11.67
N ILE A 75 3.06 5.69 -11.11
CA ILE A 75 3.21 6.98 -11.78
C ILE A 75 4.69 7.24 -12.09
N MET A 76 5.58 7.03 -11.13
CA MET A 76 7.01 7.23 -11.30
C MET A 76 7.62 6.30 -12.34
N THR A 77 7.19 5.04 -12.38
CA THR A 77 7.65 4.06 -13.39
C THR A 77 7.24 4.47 -14.81
N ARG A 78 6.05 5.07 -14.96
CA ARG A 78 5.57 5.55 -16.27
C ARG A 78 6.25 6.85 -16.73
N SER A 79 6.59 7.74 -15.80
CA SER A 79 7.22 9.02 -16.11
C SER A 79 8.62 8.89 -16.70
N LYS A 80 9.29 7.74 -16.49
CA LYS A 80 10.69 7.48 -16.86
C LYS A 80 11.71 8.45 -16.26
N GLU A 81 11.28 9.34 -15.39
CA GLU A 81 12.15 10.28 -14.67
C GLU A 81 12.73 9.62 -13.42
N PRO A 82 14.00 9.87 -13.11
CA PRO A 82 14.61 9.33 -11.90
C PRO A 82 14.02 9.99 -10.66
N MET A 83 13.16 9.26 -9.97
CA MET A 83 12.52 9.70 -8.74
C MET A 83 12.76 8.72 -7.61
N SER A 84 12.60 9.19 -6.40
CA SER A 84 12.56 8.36 -5.20
C SER A 84 11.38 8.77 -4.34
N PHE A 85 10.77 7.79 -3.65
CA PHE A 85 9.78 8.07 -2.64
C PHE A 85 10.11 7.29 -1.36
N VAL A 86 9.71 7.85 -0.24
CA VAL A 86 9.77 7.23 1.08
C VAL A 86 8.56 7.65 1.89
N PHE A 87 8.18 6.85 2.86
CA PHE A 87 7.28 7.29 3.91
C PHE A 87 8.08 7.86 5.07
N LYS A 88 7.66 9.01 5.59
CA LYS A 88 8.31 9.67 6.73
C LYS A 88 7.75 9.21 8.07
N ASP A 89 6.47 8.88 8.07
CA ASP A 89 5.74 8.41 9.23
C ASP A 89 4.56 7.52 8.82
N ILE A 90 4.03 6.83 9.79
CA ILE A 90 2.79 6.06 9.71
C ILE A 90 2.04 6.19 11.03
N ARG A 91 0.77 6.54 10.96
CA ARG A 91 -0.18 6.48 12.06
C ARG A 91 -1.27 5.47 11.73
N GLY A 92 -1.55 4.57 12.65
CA GLY A 92 -2.60 3.57 12.50
C GLY A 92 -3.60 3.61 13.65
N GLU A 93 -4.88 3.51 13.33
CA GLU A 93 -5.97 3.29 14.29
C GLU A 93 -6.58 1.93 14.00
N PHE A 94 -6.70 1.09 15.03
CA PHE A 94 -7.15 -0.30 14.93
C PHE A 94 -8.47 -0.45 15.66
N PHE A 95 -9.54 -0.78 14.95
CA PHE A 95 -10.91 -0.81 15.47
C PHE A 95 -11.34 -2.21 15.84
N LYS A 96 -10.95 -3.20 15.02
CA LYS A 96 -11.35 -4.61 15.15
C LYS A 96 -10.22 -5.55 14.79
N ARG A 97 -10.30 -6.80 15.24
CA ARG A 97 -9.37 -7.85 14.85
C ARG A 97 -9.57 -8.22 13.39
N ALA A 98 -8.49 -8.33 12.66
CA ALA A 98 -8.48 -8.77 11.26
C ALA A 98 -8.35 -10.30 11.22
N GLU A 99 -9.47 -11.01 11.24
CA GLU A 99 -9.56 -12.47 11.39
C GLU A 99 -9.82 -13.20 10.06
N ASP A 100 -9.57 -12.59 8.94
CA ASP A 100 -9.58 -13.17 7.59
C ASP A 100 -8.65 -12.34 6.67
N ASP A 101 -8.62 -12.64 5.37
CA ASP A 101 -7.87 -11.87 4.38
C ASP A 101 -8.23 -10.38 4.48
N VAL A 102 -7.21 -9.52 4.51
CA VAL A 102 -7.40 -8.08 4.68
C VAL A 102 -7.26 -7.37 3.34
N HIS A 103 -8.27 -6.58 3.00
CA HIS A 103 -8.29 -5.67 1.88
C HIS A 103 -7.84 -4.28 2.30
N PHE A 104 -6.82 -3.77 1.62
CA PHE A 104 -6.30 -2.43 1.81
C PHE A 104 -6.67 -1.58 0.60
N ALA A 105 -7.27 -0.42 0.84
CA ALA A 105 -7.65 0.52 -0.21
C ALA A 105 -7.07 1.91 0.07
N CYS A 106 -6.42 2.48 -0.95
CA CYS A 106 -5.99 3.87 -1.01
C CYS A 106 -6.70 4.55 -2.17
N GLU A 107 -7.39 5.66 -1.92
CA GLU A 107 -8.15 6.43 -2.92
C GLU A 107 -7.54 7.81 -3.18
N ASP A 108 -6.35 8.09 -2.65
CA ASP A 108 -5.68 9.38 -2.76
C ASP A 108 -4.84 9.54 -4.05
N GLY A 109 -5.18 8.80 -5.11
CA GLY A 109 -4.50 8.87 -6.39
C GLY A 109 -4.38 10.28 -6.96
N PRO A 110 -5.44 11.09 -7.03
CA PRO A 110 -5.36 12.47 -7.52
C PRO A 110 -4.38 13.35 -6.71
N LEU A 111 -4.35 13.18 -5.39
CA LEU A 111 -3.41 13.88 -4.50
C LEU A 111 -1.96 13.46 -4.80
N ILE A 112 -1.72 12.17 -4.96
CA ILE A 112 -0.39 11.62 -5.28
C ILE A 112 0.08 12.10 -6.65
N GLN A 113 -0.81 12.12 -7.65
CA GLN A 113 -0.49 12.66 -8.99
C GLN A 113 -0.05 14.12 -8.94
N GLN A 114 -0.80 14.97 -8.24
CA GLN A 114 -0.46 16.38 -8.09
C GLN A 114 0.88 16.57 -7.39
N MET A 115 1.15 15.80 -6.34
CA MET A 115 2.42 15.83 -5.61
C MET A 115 3.59 15.43 -6.52
N VAL A 116 3.46 14.34 -7.27
CA VAL A 116 4.51 13.88 -8.19
C VAL A 116 4.75 14.91 -9.30
N ALA A 117 3.69 15.51 -9.85
CA ALA A 117 3.80 16.57 -10.87
C ALA A 117 4.56 17.79 -10.34
N ARG A 118 4.26 18.23 -9.10
CA ARG A 118 4.99 19.34 -8.46
C ARG A 118 6.47 19.01 -8.24
N ALA A 119 6.76 17.82 -7.73
CA ALA A 119 8.14 17.36 -7.50
C ALA A 119 8.95 17.29 -8.80
N LEU A 120 8.32 16.90 -9.92
CA LEU A 120 8.96 16.89 -11.24
C LEU A 120 9.22 18.31 -11.77
N ALA A 121 8.26 19.23 -11.59
CA ALA A 121 8.37 20.60 -12.08
C ALA A 121 9.40 21.43 -11.30
N SER A 122 9.41 21.32 -9.96
CA SER A 122 10.30 22.09 -9.09
C SER A 122 11.69 21.46 -8.90
N GLY A 123 11.80 20.14 -9.04
CA GLY A 123 12.99 19.38 -8.62
C GLY A 123 13.13 19.23 -7.11
N GLU A 124 12.26 19.87 -6.35
CA GLU A 124 12.29 19.85 -4.89
C GLU A 124 11.51 18.66 -4.31
N ARG A 125 11.66 18.47 -3.01
CA ARG A 125 10.91 17.46 -2.25
C ARG A 125 9.47 17.91 -2.05
N GLU A 126 8.53 17.04 -2.38
CA GLU A 126 7.11 17.23 -2.14
C GLU A 126 6.57 16.16 -1.22
N GLU A 127 5.57 16.50 -0.41
CA GLU A 127 4.98 15.62 0.59
C GLU A 127 3.46 15.68 0.52
N ALA A 128 2.83 14.53 0.81
CA ALA A 128 1.38 14.42 0.92
C ALA A 128 1.00 13.37 1.98
N LEU A 129 -0.06 13.66 2.73
CA LEU A 129 -0.65 12.70 3.65
C LEU A 129 -1.61 11.81 2.86
N VAL A 130 -1.27 10.51 2.76
CA VAL A 130 -2.12 9.51 2.12
C VAL A 130 -2.83 8.65 3.16
N ARG A 131 -4.05 8.24 2.84
CA ARG A 131 -4.90 7.43 3.71
C ARG A 131 -5.12 6.05 3.12
N VAL A 132 -5.02 5.04 3.98
CA VAL A 132 -5.31 3.66 3.62
C VAL A 132 -6.33 3.09 4.60
N VAL A 133 -7.37 2.46 4.08
CA VAL A 133 -8.40 1.80 4.87
C VAL A 133 -8.25 0.30 4.71
N ALA A 134 -8.18 -0.42 5.84
CA ALA A 134 -8.14 -1.87 5.89
C ALA A 134 -9.52 -2.43 6.27
N ARG A 135 -9.98 -3.46 5.53
CA ARG A 135 -11.27 -4.14 5.74
C ARG A 135 -11.10 -5.64 5.67
N VAL A 136 -12.03 -6.35 6.30
CA VAL A 136 -12.18 -7.82 6.18
C VAL A 136 -13.57 -8.11 5.60
N PRO A 137 -13.77 -7.96 4.28
CA PRO A 137 -15.11 -7.98 3.68
C PRO A 137 -15.88 -9.27 3.92
N LYS A 138 -15.20 -10.41 3.98
CA LYS A 138 -15.81 -11.71 4.17
C LYS A 138 -16.47 -11.89 5.55
N LYS A 139 -15.95 -11.22 6.58
CA LYS A 139 -16.50 -11.32 7.95
C LYS A 139 -17.25 -10.08 8.41
N LEU A 140 -16.82 -8.89 7.98
CA LEU A 140 -17.28 -7.61 8.49
C LEU A 140 -17.83 -6.67 7.41
N GLY A 141 -17.95 -7.15 6.15
CA GLY A 141 -18.46 -6.34 5.04
C GLY A 141 -17.64 -5.08 4.81
N HIS A 142 -18.29 -3.93 4.81
CA HIS A 142 -17.65 -2.64 4.56
C HIS A 142 -17.02 -1.97 5.79
N GLU A 143 -17.20 -2.56 6.98
CA GLU A 143 -16.68 -2.00 8.22
C GLU A 143 -15.14 -2.02 8.23
N PRO A 144 -14.47 -0.89 8.53
CA PRO A 144 -13.02 -0.87 8.61
C PRO A 144 -12.55 -1.62 9.87
N VAL A 145 -11.48 -2.40 9.73
CA VAL A 145 -10.76 -3.00 10.86
C VAL A 145 -9.61 -2.11 11.31
N ALA A 146 -9.06 -1.30 10.39
CA ALA A 146 -8.04 -0.30 10.70
C ALA A 146 -8.05 0.82 9.66
N GLN A 147 -7.50 1.98 10.05
CA GLN A 147 -7.19 3.10 9.16
C GLN A 147 -5.76 3.54 9.39
N PHE A 148 -5.11 3.97 8.31
CA PHE A 148 -3.73 4.43 8.33
C PHE A 148 -3.61 5.79 7.64
N GLU A 149 -2.76 6.64 8.21
CA GLU A 149 -2.28 7.86 7.59
C GLU A 149 -0.76 7.75 7.45
N LEU A 150 -0.25 7.98 6.25
CA LEU A 150 1.18 7.90 5.93
C LEU A 150 1.61 9.17 5.21
N THR A 151 2.68 9.80 5.66
CA THR A 151 3.26 10.93 4.95
C THR A 151 4.19 10.43 3.85
N LEU A 152 3.69 10.45 2.62
CA LEU A 152 4.45 10.10 1.43
C LEU A 152 5.31 11.30 1.02
N SER A 153 6.60 11.08 0.82
CA SER A 153 7.58 12.09 0.42
C SER A 153 8.26 11.67 -0.86
N VAL A 154 8.20 12.50 -1.89
CA VAL A 154 8.74 12.25 -3.22
C VAL A 154 9.80 13.28 -3.57
N LYS A 155 10.89 12.86 -4.23
CA LYS A 155 11.94 13.75 -4.72
C LYS A 155 12.46 13.26 -6.08
N ARG A 156 12.73 14.19 -6.99
CA ARG A 156 13.50 13.91 -8.20
C ARG A 156 14.95 13.59 -7.82
N ARG A 157 15.50 12.52 -8.38
CA ARG A 157 16.93 12.21 -8.26
C ARG A 157 17.70 13.03 -9.27
N THR A 158 18.73 13.73 -8.81
CA THR A 158 19.74 14.39 -9.65
C THR A 158 20.78 13.38 -10.10
#